data_60e0cf40b13521a007aba37cbf2ec46b
#
_entry.id   60e0cf40b13521a007aba37cbf2ec46b
#
_cell.length_a   1.000
_cell.length_b   1.000
_cell.length_c   1.000
_cell.angle_alpha   90.00
_cell.angle_beta   90.00
_cell.angle_gamma   90.00
#
_symmetry.space_group_name_H-M   'P 1'
#
loop_
_entity.id
_entity.type
_entity.pdbx_description
1 polymer ?
#
loop_
_entity_poly.entity_id
_entity_poly.type
_entity_poly.pdbx_seq_one_letter_code
_entity_poly.pdbx_strand_id
1 'polypeptide(L)'
;TMRQLEHERGGIDRLVSNRALYLMARERADTTNKLVRQEIADIEIGYTLGRILVIREVLKQAPTGFSAATKCFCTEHEMRVANFVSGVFGPYATLWDDMCQGLAYAPAYTIMGGTSDVMRNILGERVLGLPK
;
A
#
# COMPACT_ATOMS: atom_id res chain seq x y z
N THR A 1 2.26 14.72 -19.59
CA THR A 1 3.56 15.31 -19.21
C THR A 1 4.05 14.74 -17.88
N MET A 2 5.36 14.81 -17.59
CA MET A 2 6.00 14.27 -16.37
C MET A 2 5.31 14.73 -15.07
N ARG A 3 4.93 16.02 -14.95
CA ARG A 3 4.22 16.56 -13.78
C ARG A 3 2.85 15.91 -13.53
N GLN A 4 2.15 15.54 -14.59
CA GLN A 4 0.84 14.90 -14.49
C GLN A 4 0.97 13.47 -13.95
N LEU A 5 1.98 12.72 -14.42
CA LEU A 5 2.30 11.39 -13.93
C LEU A 5 2.78 11.39 -12.46
N GLU A 6 3.48 12.44 -12.03
CA GLU A 6 3.88 12.59 -10.62
C GLU A 6 2.65 12.80 -9.72
N HIS A 7 1.64 13.53 -10.19
CA HIS A 7 0.40 13.75 -9.45
C HIS A 7 -0.48 12.50 -9.40
N GLU A 8 -0.57 11.74 -10.49
CA GLU A 8 -1.33 10.48 -10.57
C GLU A 8 -0.70 9.34 -9.73
N ARG A 9 0.59 9.44 -9.42
CA ARG A 9 1.31 8.46 -8.59
C ARG A 9 1.17 8.70 -7.10
N GLY A 10 0.79 9.92 -6.70
CA GLY A 10 0.51 10.27 -5.31
C GLY A 10 -0.73 9.52 -4.82
N GLY A 11 -0.61 8.71 -3.76
CA GLY A 11 -1.62 7.70 -3.59
C GLY A 11 -2.19 7.55 -2.20
N ILE A 12 -2.91 8.54 -1.64
CA ILE A 12 -3.69 8.29 -0.43
C ILE A 12 -4.82 7.30 -0.69
N ASP A 13 -5.46 7.35 -1.84
CA ASP A 13 -6.46 6.39 -2.31
C ASP A 13 -5.91 4.96 -2.31
N ARG A 14 -4.66 4.76 -2.75
CA ARG A 14 -4.00 3.45 -2.73
C ARG A 14 -3.63 2.97 -1.33
N LEU A 15 -3.40 3.89 -0.39
CA LEU A 15 -3.10 3.53 0.99
C LEU A 15 -4.33 3.06 1.75
N VAL A 16 -5.52 3.48 1.37
CA VAL A 16 -6.75 3.27 2.16
C VAL A 16 -7.79 2.39 1.47
N SER A 17 -7.50 1.87 0.29
CA SER A 17 -8.46 1.10 -0.52
C SER A 17 -9.09 -0.07 0.25
N ASN A 18 -8.28 -0.86 0.95
CA ASN A 18 -8.74 -2.00 1.73
C ASN A 18 -8.86 -1.71 3.24
N ARG A 19 -8.81 -0.43 3.65
CA ARG A 19 -8.85 -0.10 5.08
C ARG A 19 -10.14 -0.53 5.76
N ALA A 20 -11.28 -0.43 5.11
CA ALA A 20 -12.56 -0.90 5.66
C ALA A 20 -12.55 -2.41 5.92
N LEU A 21 -12.05 -3.18 4.95
CA LEU A 21 -11.90 -4.63 5.09
C LEU A 21 -10.92 -5.00 6.20
N TYR A 22 -9.82 -4.26 6.32
CA TYR A 22 -8.87 -4.42 7.41
C TYR A 22 -9.51 -4.21 8.78
N LEU A 23 -10.30 -3.14 8.96
CA LEU A 23 -10.97 -2.87 10.24
C LEU A 23 -11.90 -4.02 10.62
N MET A 24 -12.67 -4.54 9.67
CA MET A 24 -13.53 -5.72 9.89
C MET A 24 -12.70 -6.97 10.25
N ALA A 25 -11.59 -7.20 9.56
CA ALA A 25 -10.70 -8.32 9.86
C ALA A 25 -10.06 -8.19 11.24
N ARG A 26 -9.62 -6.99 11.61
CA ARG A 26 -9.02 -6.72 12.92
C ARG A 26 -9.98 -7.01 14.07
N GLU A 27 -11.27 -6.70 13.93
CA GLU A 27 -12.28 -6.98 14.95
C GLU A 27 -12.52 -8.49 15.16
N ARG A 28 -12.29 -9.30 14.11
CA ARG A 28 -12.47 -10.76 14.13
C ARG A 28 -11.20 -11.54 14.41
N ALA A 29 -10.07 -10.89 14.33
CA ALA A 29 -8.76 -11.52 14.47
C ALA A 29 -8.56 -12.07 15.89
N ASP A 30 -7.99 -13.29 15.98
CA ASP A 30 -7.60 -13.88 17.26
C ASP A 30 -6.35 -13.18 17.82
N THR A 31 -6.58 -12.17 18.64
CA THR A 31 -5.49 -11.40 19.28
C THR A 31 -4.80 -12.15 20.43
N THR A 32 -5.22 -13.36 20.79
CA THR A 32 -4.48 -14.22 21.73
C THR A 32 -3.22 -14.78 21.05
N ASN A 33 -3.28 -14.94 19.72
CA ASN A 33 -2.13 -15.32 18.91
C ASN A 33 -1.13 -14.15 18.78
N LYS A 34 0.10 -14.38 19.21
CA LYS A 34 1.18 -13.37 19.18
C LYS A 34 1.55 -12.94 17.76
N LEU A 35 1.48 -13.84 16.78
CA LEU A 35 1.77 -13.53 15.38
C LEU A 35 0.72 -12.61 14.78
N VAL A 36 -0.55 -12.88 15.06
CA VAL A 36 -1.67 -12.02 14.62
C VAL A 36 -1.54 -10.61 15.22
N ARG A 37 -1.20 -10.49 16.51
CA ARG A 37 -0.95 -9.18 17.11
C ARG A 37 0.21 -8.43 16.45
N GLN A 38 1.30 -9.13 16.13
CA GLN A 38 2.44 -8.53 15.44
C GLN A 38 2.04 -8.03 14.04
N GLU A 39 1.29 -8.84 13.31
CA GLU A 39 0.81 -8.48 11.97
C GLU A 39 -0.11 -7.25 11.99
N ILE A 40 -1.03 -7.17 12.97
CA ILE A 40 -1.87 -5.98 13.20
C ILE A 40 -0.99 -4.75 13.48
N ALA A 41 0.03 -4.88 14.34
CA ALA A 41 0.93 -3.78 14.65
C ALA A 41 1.71 -3.31 13.42
N ASP A 42 2.22 -4.22 12.61
CA ASP A 42 2.95 -3.92 11.37
C ASP A 42 2.04 -3.21 10.34
N ILE A 43 0.77 -3.61 10.24
CA ILE A 43 -0.20 -2.94 9.37
C ILE A 43 -0.51 -1.52 9.87
N GLU A 44 -0.73 -1.30 11.16
CA GLU A 44 -0.97 0.04 11.70
C GLU A 44 0.25 0.97 11.55
N ILE A 45 1.46 0.43 11.73
CA ILE A 45 2.70 1.15 11.41
C ILE A 45 2.74 1.52 9.93
N GLY A 46 2.38 0.59 9.04
CA GLY A 46 2.33 0.81 7.61
C GLY A 46 1.37 1.94 7.21
N TYR A 47 0.17 1.98 7.78
CA TYR A 47 -0.77 3.10 7.57
C TYR A 47 -0.20 4.43 8.06
N THR A 48 0.45 4.44 9.20
CA THR A 48 1.07 5.65 9.77
C THR A 48 2.19 6.16 8.87
N LEU A 49 3.10 5.28 8.44
CA LEU A 49 4.21 5.63 7.54
C LEU A 49 3.70 6.09 6.17
N GLY A 50 2.77 5.37 5.58
CA GLY A 50 2.17 5.74 4.29
C GLY A 50 1.52 7.12 4.33
N ARG A 51 0.80 7.43 5.42
CA ARG A 51 0.22 8.75 5.63
C ARG A 51 1.29 9.86 5.70
N ILE A 52 2.38 9.60 6.41
CA ILE A 52 3.49 10.58 6.51
C ILE A 52 4.12 10.82 5.14
N LEU A 53 4.34 9.77 4.35
CA LEU A 53 4.89 9.87 3.00
C LEU A 53 3.99 10.74 2.10
N VAL A 54 2.67 10.47 2.09
CA VAL A 54 1.69 11.25 1.34
C VAL A 54 1.65 12.71 1.78
N ILE A 55 1.66 12.98 3.09
CA ILE A 55 1.67 14.36 3.63
C ILE A 55 2.93 15.11 3.16
N ARG A 56 4.10 14.48 3.20
CA ARG A 56 5.36 15.11 2.73
C ARG A 56 5.31 15.49 1.26
N GLU A 57 4.67 14.67 0.42
CA GLU A 57 4.47 15.00 -0.99
C GLU A 57 3.53 16.19 -1.18
N VAL A 58 2.37 16.17 -0.52
CA VAL A 58 1.38 17.25 -0.60
C VAL A 58 1.98 18.58 -0.16
N LEU A 59 2.78 18.58 0.92
CA LEU A 59 3.46 19.75 1.44
C LEU A 59 4.74 20.13 0.64
N LYS A 60 5.06 19.41 -0.45
CA LYS A 60 6.26 19.61 -1.26
C LYS A 60 7.57 19.54 -0.43
N GLN A 61 7.59 18.73 0.59
CA GLN A 61 8.73 18.48 1.48
C GLN A 61 9.54 17.25 1.08
N ALA A 62 9.32 16.74 -0.12
CA ALA A 62 9.99 15.58 -0.65
C ALA A 62 10.78 15.94 -1.92
N PRO A 63 11.92 15.28 -2.18
CA PRO A 63 12.69 15.51 -3.40
C PRO A 63 11.92 15.06 -4.64
N THR A 64 12.30 15.58 -5.81
CA THR A 64 11.74 15.17 -7.10
C THR A 64 11.88 13.66 -7.30
N GLY A 65 10.81 12.99 -7.71
CA GLY A 65 10.78 11.53 -7.88
C GLY A 65 10.38 10.75 -6.64
N PHE A 66 10.19 11.42 -5.49
CA PHE A 66 9.81 10.75 -4.25
C PHE A 66 8.41 10.11 -4.30
N SER A 67 7.54 10.57 -5.20
CA SER A 67 6.23 9.93 -5.47
C SER A 67 6.36 8.46 -5.83
N ALA A 68 7.48 8.06 -6.44
CA ALA A 68 7.77 6.66 -6.71
C ALA A 68 7.94 5.84 -5.41
N ALA A 69 8.56 6.41 -4.35
CA ALA A 69 8.69 5.76 -3.05
C ALA A 69 7.33 5.60 -2.37
N THR A 70 6.54 6.68 -2.33
CA THR A 70 5.19 6.66 -1.77
C THR A 70 4.33 5.62 -2.48
N LYS A 71 4.36 5.60 -3.82
CA LYS A 71 3.63 4.62 -4.63
C LYS A 71 4.03 3.19 -4.28
N CYS A 72 5.31 2.86 -4.28
CA CYS A 72 5.79 1.53 -3.94
C CYS A 72 5.33 1.12 -2.54
N PHE A 73 5.57 2.00 -1.56
CA PHE A 73 5.21 1.72 -0.17
C PHE A 73 3.72 1.47 0.01
N CYS A 74 2.87 2.38 -0.49
CA CYS A 74 1.42 2.29 -0.31
C CYS A 74 0.84 1.05 -1.00
N THR A 75 1.29 0.72 -2.21
CA THR A 75 0.76 -0.44 -2.94
C THR A 75 1.22 -1.77 -2.37
N GLU A 76 2.44 -1.85 -1.85
CA GLU A 76 2.94 -3.04 -1.16
C GLU A 76 2.27 -3.21 0.22
N HIS A 77 1.96 -2.10 0.87
CA HIS A 77 1.18 -2.11 2.11
C HIS A 77 -0.23 -2.66 1.86
N GLU A 78 -0.93 -2.22 0.79
CA GLU A 78 -2.23 -2.75 0.41
C GLU A 78 -2.21 -4.26 0.15
N MET A 79 -1.14 -4.78 -0.45
CA MET A 79 -0.94 -6.23 -0.60
C MET A 79 -0.86 -6.96 0.75
N ARG A 80 -0.16 -6.38 1.73
CA ARG A 80 -0.09 -6.96 3.09
C ARG A 80 -1.46 -6.93 3.76
N VAL A 81 -2.19 -5.84 3.63
CA VAL A 81 -3.55 -5.70 4.15
C VAL A 81 -4.47 -6.75 3.53
N ALA A 82 -4.44 -6.93 2.21
CA ALA A 82 -5.23 -7.93 1.52
C ALA A 82 -4.91 -9.36 2.02
N ASN A 83 -3.63 -9.68 2.19
CA ASN A 83 -3.20 -10.98 2.72
C ASN A 83 -3.69 -11.21 4.15
N PHE A 84 -3.59 -10.21 5.02
CA PHE A 84 -4.11 -10.27 6.40
C PHE A 84 -5.62 -10.52 6.41
N VAL A 85 -6.38 -9.75 5.64
CA VAL A 85 -7.84 -9.91 5.50
C VAL A 85 -8.17 -11.33 5.05
N SER A 86 -7.49 -11.82 4.01
CA SER A 86 -7.67 -13.20 3.52
C SER A 86 -7.34 -14.24 4.58
N GLY A 87 -6.28 -14.04 5.35
CA GLY A 87 -5.88 -14.94 6.44
C GLY A 87 -6.91 -15.03 7.56
N VAL A 88 -7.50 -13.90 7.95
CA VAL A 88 -8.51 -13.84 9.01
C VAL A 88 -9.84 -14.46 8.58
N PHE A 89 -10.29 -14.15 7.37
CA PHE A 89 -11.59 -14.63 6.87
C PHE A 89 -11.51 -16.01 6.22
N GLY A 90 -10.31 -16.48 5.85
CA GLY A 90 -10.12 -17.77 5.18
C GLY A 90 -10.96 -17.89 3.91
N PRO A 91 -11.63 -19.05 3.66
CA PRO A 91 -12.44 -19.25 2.46
C PRO A 91 -13.57 -18.24 2.27
N TYR A 92 -14.08 -17.65 3.35
CA TYR A 92 -15.14 -16.62 3.26
C TYR A 92 -14.68 -15.36 2.51
N ALA A 93 -13.38 -15.08 2.49
CA ALA A 93 -12.82 -13.96 1.75
C ALA A 93 -13.07 -14.04 0.24
N THR A 94 -13.33 -15.23 -0.30
CA THR A 94 -13.62 -15.46 -1.73
C THR A 94 -15.12 -15.51 -2.05
N LEU A 95 -15.97 -15.53 -1.04
CA LEU A 95 -17.43 -15.65 -1.21
C LEU A 95 -18.16 -14.30 -1.07
N TRP A 96 -17.54 -13.31 -0.48
CA TRP A 96 -18.14 -12.00 -0.27
C TRP A 96 -17.63 -11.01 -1.32
N ASP A 97 -18.53 -10.45 -2.11
CA ASP A 97 -18.22 -9.64 -3.29
C ASP A 97 -17.22 -8.51 -3.03
N ASP A 98 -17.47 -7.65 -2.04
CA ASP A 98 -16.57 -6.52 -1.71
C ASP A 98 -15.19 -7.00 -1.26
N MET A 99 -15.14 -8.08 -0.50
CA MET A 99 -13.90 -8.66 0.00
C MET A 99 -13.12 -9.34 -1.13
N CYS A 100 -13.80 -10.17 -1.92
CA CYS A 100 -13.23 -10.82 -3.09
C CYS A 100 -12.67 -9.78 -4.08
N GLN A 101 -13.44 -8.71 -4.35
CA GLN A 101 -13.01 -7.62 -5.22
C GLN A 101 -11.77 -6.88 -4.65
N GLY A 102 -11.76 -6.54 -3.36
CA GLY A 102 -10.62 -5.89 -2.71
C GLY A 102 -9.34 -6.75 -2.77
N LEU A 103 -9.47 -8.06 -2.51
CA LEU A 103 -8.36 -9.01 -2.58
C LEU A 103 -7.85 -9.19 -4.01
N ALA A 104 -8.76 -9.38 -4.98
CA ALA A 104 -8.39 -9.58 -6.37
C ALA A 104 -7.75 -8.32 -6.99
N TYR A 105 -8.14 -7.13 -6.53
CA TYR A 105 -7.65 -5.86 -7.05
C TYR A 105 -6.31 -5.41 -6.42
N ALA A 106 -5.98 -5.87 -5.22
CA ALA A 106 -4.75 -5.47 -4.52
C ALA A 106 -3.47 -5.68 -5.35
N PRO A 107 -3.26 -6.79 -6.08
CA PRO A 107 -2.10 -6.95 -6.97
C PRO A 107 -2.03 -5.91 -8.09
N ALA A 108 -3.17 -5.46 -8.60
CA ALA A 108 -3.22 -4.47 -9.68
C ALA A 108 -2.58 -3.13 -9.26
N TYR A 109 -2.67 -2.75 -7.99
CA TYR A 109 -2.03 -1.54 -7.49
C TYR A 109 -0.50 -1.55 -7.63
N THR A 110 0.14 -2.71 -7.58
CA THR A 110 1.60 -2.82 -7.77
C THR A 110 2.01 -2.65 -9.23
N ILE A 111 1.06 -2.76 -10.17
CA ILE A 111 1.26 -2.69 -11.62
C ILE A 111 0.83 -1.34 -12.19
N MET A 112 -0.36 -0.85 -11.79
CA MET A 112 -0.94 0.39 -12.30
C MET A 112 -0.12 1.63 -11.94
N GLY A 113 -0.10 2.62 -12.83
CA GLY A 113 0.65 3.86 -12.65
C GLY A 113 2.18 3.68 -12.71
N GLY A 114 2.62 2.56 -13.28
CA GLY A 114 3.99 2.08 -13.33
C GLY A 114 4.24 0.97 -12.32
N THR A 115 4.88 -0.11 -12.77
CA THR A 115 5.16 -1.25 -11.88
C THR A 115 6.07 -0.86 -10.73
N SER A 116 6.01 -1.59 -9.63
CA SER A 116 6.90 -1.37 -8.48
C SER A 116 8.37 -1.40 -8.87
N ASP A 117 8.76 -2.24 -9.85
CA ASP A 117 10.14 -2.33 -10.32
C ASP A 117 10.55 -1.07 -11.10
N VAL A 118 9.68 -0.57 -11.99
CA VAL A 118 9.92 0.71 -12.69
C VAL A 118 10.02 1.86 -11.69
N MET A 119 9.21 1.86 -10.64
CA MET A 119 9.28 2.89 -9.59
C MET A 119 10.60 2.79 -8.80
N ARG A 120 11.07 1.59 -8.49
CA ARG A 120 12.38 1.38 -7.84
C ARG A 120 13.53 1.84 -8.72
N ASN A 121 13.47 1.62 -10.03
CA ASN A 121 14.47 2.16 -10.98
C ASN A 121 14.47 3.70 -10.95
N ILE A 122 13.29 4.33 -10.97
CA ILE A 122 13.19 5.79 -10.85
C ILE A 122 13.81 6.28 -9.53
N LEU A 123 13.58 5.59 -8.43
CA LEU A 123 14.18 5.92 -7.14
C LEU A 123 15.69 5.77 -7.17
N GLY A 124 16.20 4.66 -7.68
CA GLY A 124 17.63 4.42 -7.82
C GLY A 124 18.31 5.50 -8.64
N GLU A 125 17.80 5.76 -9.84
CA GLU A 125 18.42 6.70 -10.77
C GLU A 125 18.27 8.17 -10.36
N ARG A 126 17.05 8.59 -10.01
CA ARG A 126 16.72 10.03 -9.86
C ARG A 126 16.82 10.56 -8.43
N VAL A 127 16.59 9.69 -7.43
CA VAL A 127 16.63 10.10 -6.02
C VAL A 127 17.97 9.76 -5.40
N LEU A 128 18.50 8.56 -5.67
CA LEU A 128 19.74 8.08 -5.10
C LEU A 128 20.97 8.34 -6.01
N GLY A 129 20.76 8.71 -7.27
CA GLY A 129 21.86 8.98 -8.22
C GLY A 129 22.67 7.72 -8.59
N LEU A 130 22.08 6.55 -8.50
CA LEU A 130 22.74 5.31 -8.88
C LEU A 130 22.91 5.22 -10.41
N PRO A 131 23.95 4.53 -10.90
CA PRO A 131 24.14 4.31 -12.33
C PRO A 131 22.98 3.47 -12.90
N LYS A 132 22.69 3.72 -14.19
CA LYS A 132 21.72 2.95 -14.98
C LYS A 132 22.23 1.54 -15.26
#